data_c1186db6f05feb1fd3ab06aee4a74fab
#
_entry.id   c1186db6f05feb1fd3ab06aee4a74fab
#
_cell.length_a   1.000
_cell.length_b   1.000
_cell.length_c   1.000
_cell.angle_alpha   90.00
_cell.angle_beta   90.00
_cell.angle_gamma   90.00
#
_symmetry.space_group_name_H-M   'P 1'
#
loop_
_entity.id
_entity.type
_entity.pdbx_description
1 polymer ?
#
loop_
_entity_poly.entity_id
_entity_poly.type
_entity_poly.pdbx_seq_one_letter_code
_entity_poly.pdbx_strand_id
1 'polypeptide(L)'
;MYLETEIELLKNITAKTLFINVDSINVKQKTQEQVLARLVVCNVLMQAGITPATLAKHFCKHRTNFYHYRKLHNHYLQYVNDYPEYNNAFHIVLDTYNKVSTVGSVKRELEKVATLSDIDLTIAKLNNLKKQLA
;
A
#
# COMPACT_ATOMS: atom_id res chain seq x y z
N MET A 1 3.49 -11.49 13.03
CA MET A 1 4.65 -10.88 12.40
C MET A 1 4.24 -9.60 11.73
N TYR A 2 5.18 -8.71 11.58
CA TYR A 2 4.97 -7.38 11.03
C TYR A 2 4.28 -7.39 9.66
N LEU A 3 4.79 -8.20 8.72
CA LEU A 3 4.25 -8.28 7.36
C LEU A 3 2.81 -8.79 7.34
N GLU A 4 2.51 -9.82 8.10
CA GLU A 4 1.17 -10.38 8.17
C GLU A 4 0.17 -9.37 8.71
N THR A 5 0.57 -8.61 9.72
CA THR A 5 -0.25 -7.55 10.30
C THR A 5 -0.54 -6.48 9.26
N GLU A 6 0.45 -6.07 8.49
CA GLU A 6 0.29 -5.08 7.43
C GLU A 6 -0.63 -5.58 6.32
N ILE A 7 -0.49 -6.83 5.93
CA ILE A 7 -1.35 -7.43 4.90
C ILE A 7 -2.80 -7.48 5.38
N GLU A 8 -3.04 -7.89 6.63
CA GLU A 8 -4.39 -7.94 7.18
C GLU A 8 -5.01 -6.55 7.29
N LEU A 9 -4.23 -5.57 7.73
CA LEU A 9 -4.67 -4.19 7.76
C LEU A 9 -5.10 -3.71 6.37
N LEU A 10 -4.28 -3.96 5.38
CA LEU A 10 -4.54 -3.54 4.01
C LEU A 10 -5.77 -4.23 3.43
N LYS A 11 -5.94 -5.53 3.70
CA LYS A 11 -7.14 -6.27 3.28
C LYS A 11 -8.40 -5.67 3.89
N ASN A 12 -8.35 -5.32 5.17
CA ASN A 12 -9.50 -4.72 5.86
C ASN A 12 -9.84 -3.35 5.28
N ILE A 13 -8.84 -2.53 5.00
CA ILE A 13 -9.03 -1.22 4.37
C ILE A 13 -9.68 -1.39 2.99
N THR A 14 -9.17 -2.31 2.20
CA THR A 14 -9.67 -2.57 0.84
C THR A 14 -11.10 -3.09 0.88
N ALA A 15 -11.39 -4.03 1.77
CA ALA A 15 -12.73 -4.58 1.92
C ALA A 15 -13.75 -3.50 2.27
N LYS A 16 -13.40 -2.61 3.19
CA LYS A 16 -14.26 -1.47 3.56
C LYS A 16 -14.46 -0.51 2.40
N THR A 17 -13.41 -0.21 1.67
CA THR A 17 -13.47 0.70 0.53
C THR A 17 -14.38 0.16 -0.58
N LEU A 18 -14.34 -1.14 -0.82
CA LEU A 18 -15.10 -1.79 -1.89
C LEU A 18 -16.42 -2.39 -1.40
N PHE A 19 -16.73 -2.28 -0.12
CA PHE A 19 -17.96 -2.83 0.48
C PHE A 19 -18.11 -4.34 0.25
N ILE A 20 -17.01 -5.07 0.43
CA ILE A 20 -16.99 -6.54 0.32
C ILE A 20 -16.53 -7.15 1.64
N ASN A 21 -16.75 -8.47 1.78
CA ASN A 21 -16.25 -9.21 2.92
C ASN A 21 -14.74 -9.40 2.80
N VAL A 22 -14.00 -9.13 3.87
CA VAL A 22 -12.54 -9.25 3.87
C VAL A 22 -12.08 -10.66 3.51
N ASP A 23 -12.82 -11.68 3.93
CA ASP A 23 -12.47 -13.07 3.65
C ASP A 23 -12.58 -13.41 2.16
N SER A 24 -13.38 -12.67 1.40
CA SER A 24 -13.56 -12.91 -0.03
C SER A 24 -12.35 -12.51 -0.87
N ILE A 25 -11.43 -11.71 -0.33
CA ILE A 25 -10.27 -11.25 -1.08
C ILE A 25 -9.37 -12.41 -1.48
N ASN A 26 -9.23 -13.42 -0.61
CA ASN A 26 -8.37 -14.58 -0.85
C ASN A 26 -9.06 -15.72 -1.59
N VAL A 27 -10.37 -15.64 -1.80
CA VAL A 27 -11.11 -16.72 -2.43
C VAL A 27 -10.91 -16.67 -3.94
N LYS A 28 -10.82 -17.85 -4.57
CA LYS A 28 -10.65 -17.96 -6.03
C LYS A 28 -11.88 -17.55 -6.82
N GLN A 29 -12.84 -16.90 -6.23
CA GLN A 29 -13.99 -16.40 -6.95
C GLN A 29 -13.60 -15.25 -7.87
N LYS A 30 -14.30 -15.15 -8.97
CA LYS A 30 -13.96 -14.22 -10.05
C LYS A 30 -14.97 -13.10 -10.19
N THR A 31 -15.59 -12.67 -9.10
CA THR A 31 -16.40 -11.46 -9.17
C THR A 31 -15.49 -10.27 -9.42
N GLN A 32 -16.00 -9.29 -10.11
CA GLN A 32 -15.23 -8.11 -10.50
C GLN A 32 -14.65 -7.39 -9.27
N GLU A 33 -15.43 -7.28 -8.21
CA GLU A 33 -15.01 -6.63 -6.97
C GLU A 33 -13.88 -7.38 -6.28
N GLN A 34 -13.93 -8.70 -6.29
CA GLN A 34 -12.89 -9.53 -5.65
C GLN A 34 -11.58 -9.47 -6.44
N VAL A 35 -11.65 -9.47 -7.76
CA VAL A 35 -10.47 -9.31 -8.61
C VAL A 35 -9.88 -7.92 -8.40
N LEU A 36 -10.72 -6.91 -8.38
CA LEU A 36 -10.31 -5.54 -8.13
C LEU A 36 -9.60 -5.42 -6.77
N ALA A 37 -10.19 -6.01 -5.73
CA ALA A 37 -9.63 -5.97 -4.38
C ALA A 37 -8.24 -6.61 -4.33
N ARG A 38 -8.08 -7.78 -4.95
CA ARG A 38 -6.77 -8.46 -5.00
C ARG A 38 -5.72 -7.64 -5.72
N LEU A 39 -6.11 -7.02 -6.85
CA LEU A 39 -5.19 -6.15 -7.58
C LEU A 39 -4.75 -4.96 -6.73
N VAL A 40 -5.68 -4.33 -6.04
CA VAL A 40 -5.37 -3.18 -5.18
C VAL A 40 -4.44 -3.61 -4.04
N VAL A 41 -4.79 -4.67 -3.31
CA VAL A 41 -3.99 -5.14 -2.17
C VAL A 41 -2.56 -5.48 -2.63
N CYS A 42 -2.45 -6.29 -3.67
CA CYS A 42 -1.13 -6.75 -4.13
C CYS A 42 -0.27 -5.61 -4.66
N ASN A 43 -0.87 -4.68 -5.38
CA ASN A 43 -0.10 -3.56 -5.94
C ASN A 43 0.31 -2.54 -4.89
N VAL A 44 -0.51 -2.29 -3.87
CA VAL A 44 -0.10 -1.44 -2.74
C VAL A 44 1.08 -2.09 -2.02
N LEU A 45 1.03 -3.38 -1.77
CA LEU A 45 2.13 -4.11 -1.11
C LEU A 45 3.40 -4.07 -1.94
N MET A 46 3.31 -4.29 -3.25
CA MET A 46 4.47 -4.23 -4.13
C MET A 46 5.07 -2.83 -4.18
N GLN A 47 4.23 -1.81 -4.15
CA GLN A 47 4.70 -0.43 -4.11
C GLN A 47 5.39 -0.10 -2.78
N ALA A 48 4.99 -0.76 -1.70
CA ALA A 48 5.63 -0.64 -0.39
C ALA A 48 6.94 -1.42 -0.30
N GLY A 49 7.32 -2.14 -1.36
CA GLY A 49 8.59 -2.84 -1.41
C GLY A 49 8.50 -4.34 -1.16
N ILE A 50 7.30 -4.90 -1.02
CA ILE A 50 7.13 -6.33 -0.85
C ILE A 50 7.34 -7.02 -2.21
N THR A 51 8.21 -8.03 -2.23
CA THR A 51 8.55 -8.71 -3.48
C THR A 51 7.44 -9.66 -3.93
N PRO A 52 7.32 -9.90 -5.25
CA PRO A 52 6.38 -10.92 -5.75
C PRO A 52 6.60 -12.30 -5.14
N ALA A 53 7.84 -12.67 -4.86
CA ALA A 53 8.15 -13.96 -4.22
C ALA A 53 7.53 -14.06 -2.83
N THR A 54 7.60 -13.00 -2.03
CA THR A 54 7.00 -12.94 -0.70
C THR A 54 5.48 -13.01 -0.78
N LEU A 55 4.88 -12.28 -1.72
CA LEU A 55 3.44 -12.29 -1.94
C LEU A 55 2.95 -13.67 -2.39
N ALA A 56 3.70 -14.31 -3.28
CA ALA A 56 3.39 -15.66 -3.76
C ALA A 56 3.29 -16.64 -2.59
N LYS A 57 4.21 -16.53 -1.66
CA LYS A 57 4.24 -17.37 -0.47
C LYS A 57 3.04 -17.14 0.43
N HIS A 58 2.72 -15.87 0.67
CA HIS A 58 1.59 -15.50 1.54
C HIS A 58 0.24 -15.89 0.93
N PHE A 59 0.04 -15.62 -0.36
CA PHE A 59 -1.22 -15.87 -1.04
C PHE A 59 -1.33 -17.28 -1.64
N CYS A 60 -0.31 -18.10 -1.49
CA CYS A 60 -0.25 -19.47 -2.04
C CYS A 60 -0.48 -19.47 -3.57
N LYS A 61 0.18 -18.55 -4.26
CA LYS A 61 0.10 -18.40 -5.72
C LYS A 61 1.49 -18.38 -6.31
N HIS A 62 1.61 -18.61 -7.61
CA HIS A 62 2.86 -18.48 -8.31
C HIS A 62 3.24 -17.01 -8.44
N ARG A 63 4.54 -16.70 -8.32
CA ARG A 63 5.04 -15.31 -8.37
C ARG A 63 4.71 -14.60 -9.69
N THR A 64 4.54 -15.34 -10.79
CA THR A 64 4.18 -14.76 -12.09
C THR A 64 2.84 -14.05 -12.06
N ASN A 65 1.92 -14.46 -11.18
CA ASN A 65 0.64 -13.78 -11.00
C ASN A 65 0.84 -12.32 -10.58
N PHE A 66 1.83 -12.07 -9.73
CA PHE A 66 2.06 -10.72 -9.19
C PHE A 66 2.74 -9.81 -10.21
N TYR A 67 3.58 -10.35 -11.07
CA TYR A 67 4.10 -9.59 -12.21
C TYR A 67 2.97 -9.21 -13.16
N HIS A 68 2.03 -10.10 -13.39
CA HIS A 68 0.84 -9.82 -14.18
C HIS A 68 -0.03 -8.75 -13.54
N TYR A 69 -0.22 -8.82 -12.22
CA TYR A 69 -0.98 -7.82 -11.47
C TYR A 69 -0.34 -6.44 -11.58
N ARG A 70 0.97 -6.36 -11.52
CA ARG A 70 1.69 -5.09 -11.69
C ARG A 70 1.49 -4.54 -13.11
N LYS A 71 1.51 -5.40 -14.10
CA LYS A 71 1.29 -5.02 -15.49
C LYS A 71 -0.10 -4.45 -15.70
N LEU A 72 -1.10 -5.10 -15.13
CA LEU A 72 -2.48 -4.62 -15.16
C LEU A 72 -2.63 -3.30 -14.43
N HIS A 73 -2.00 -3.17 -13.28
CA HIS A 73 -2.01 -1.93 -12.51
C HIS A 73 -1.47 -0.77 -13.33
N ASN A 74 -0.31 -0.94 -13.96
CA ASN A 74 0.29 0.09 -14.78
C ASN A 74 -0.61 0.48 -15.95
N HIS A 75 -1.25 -0.51 -16.57
CA HIS A 75 -2.20 -0.28 -17.65
C HIS A 75 -3.40 0.54 -17.17
N TYR A 76 -3.98 0.17 -16.04
CA TYR A 76 -5.14 0.88 -15.49
C TYR A 76 -4.82 2.31 -15.08
N LEU A 77 -3.63 2.54 -14.56
CA LEU A 77 -3.19 3.90 -14.21
C LEU A 77 -2.92 4.75 -15.45
N GLN A 78 -2.43 4.13 -16.52
CA GLN A 78 -2.17 4.84 -17.76
C GLN A 78 -3.48 5.30 -18.43
N TYR A 79 -4.52 4.48 -18.35
CA TYR A 79 -5.82 4.75 -18.95
C TYR A 79 -6.88 5.04 -17.91
N VAL A 80 -6.63 6.08 -17.12
CA VAL A 80 -7.46 6.46 -15.95
C VAL A 80 -8.94 6.62 -16.33
N ASN A 81 -9.22 7.21 -17.46
CA ASN A 81 -10.60 7.48 -17.88
C ASN A 81 -11.38 6.22 -18.22
N ASP A 82 -10.67 5.17 -18.62
CA ASP A 82 -11.29 3.88 -18.95
C ASP A 82 -11.45 2.98 -17.73
N TYR A 83 -10.68 3.23 -16.66
CA TYR A 83 -10.69 2.41 -15.46
C TYR A 83 -10.82 3.26 -14.20
N PRO A 84 -11.89 4.06 -14.09
CA PRO A 84 -12.05 4.96 -12.95
C PRO A 84 -12.24 4.21 -11.63
N GLU A 85 -12.91 3.07 -11.65
CA GLU A 85 -13.17 2.29 -10.44
C GLU A 85 -11.87 1.81 -9.79
N TYR A 86 -10.98 1.25 -10.59
CA TYR A 86 -9.70 0.78 -10.08
C TYR A 86 -8.86 1.94 -9.56
N ASN A 87 -8.77 3.02 -10.32
CA ASN A 87 -7.95 4.18 -9.95
C ASN A 87 -8.45 4.82 -8.65
N ASN A 88 -9.76 4.99 -8.52
CA ASN A 88 -10.35 5.54 -7.30
C ASN A 88 -10.09 4.63 -6.11
N ALA A 89 -10.35 3.34 -6.25
CA ALA A 89 -10.15 2.37 -5.18
C ALA A 89 -8.68 2.32 -4.75
N PHE A 90 -7.78 2.25 -5.72
CA PHE A 90 -6.35 2.18 -5.44
C PHE A 90 -5.86 3.41 -4.65
N HIS A 91 -6.24 4.61 -5.09
CA HIS A 91 -5.80 5.83 -4.43
C HIS A 91 -6.40 5.99 -3.03
N ILE A 92 -7.67 5.64 -2.85
CA ILE A 92 -8.30 5.69 -1.54
C ILE A 92 -7.64 4.71 -0.58
N VAL A 93 -7.41 3.48 -1.04
CA VAL A 93 -6.78 2.44 -0.23
C VAL A 93 -5.35 2.82 0.12
N LEU A 94 -4.59 3.29 -0.86
CA LEU A 94 -3.20 3.69 -0.66
C LEU A 94 -3.10 4.83 0.36
N ASP A 95 -3.93 5.86 0.20
CA ASP A 95 -3.98 7.00 1.11
C ASP A 95 -4.31 6.57 2.54
N THR A 96 -5.35 5.76 2.69
CA THR A 96 -5.79 5.28 4.00
C THR A 96 -4.72 4.41 4.63
N TYR A 97 -4.13 3.50 3.85
CA TYR A 97 -3.07 2.63 4.33
C TYR A 97 -1.87 3.44 4.83
N ASN A 98 -1.45 4.45 4.06
CA ASN A 98 -0.32 5.30 4.44
C ASN A 98 -0.59 6.11 5.71
N LYS A 99 -1.86 6.41 5.99
CA LYS A 99 -2.23 7.15 7.20
C LYS A 99 -2.24 6.27 8.46
N VAL A 100 -2.64 5.02 8.33
CA VAL A 100 -2.88 4.16 9.50
C VAL A 100 -1.84 3.07 9.69
N SER A 101 -1.07 2.71 8.65
CA SER A 101 -0.06 1.68 8.79
C SER A 101 1.15 2.20 9.55
N THR A 102 1.87 1.30 10.22
CA THR A 102 3.11 1.65 10.89
C THR A 102 4.14 2.18 9.90
N VAL A 103 4.25 1.55 8.73
CA VAL A 103 5.16 2.00 7.66
C VAL A 103 4.79 3.39 7.18
N GLY A 104 3.52 3.63 6.90
CA GLY A 104 3.03 4.94 6.46
C GLY A 104 3.23 6.02 7.52
N SER A 105 3.00 5.69 8.78
CA SER A 105 3.22 6.62 9.88
C SER A 105 4.68 7.02 10.01
N VAL A 106 5.58 6.05 9.96
CA VAL A 106 7.03 6.31 10.03
C VAL A 106 7.46 7.17 8.84
N LYS A 107 6.99 6.84 7.64
CA LYS A 107 7.31 7.61 6.44
C LYS A 107 6.89 9.07 6.57
N ARG A 108 5.68 9.31 7.09
CA ARG A 108 5.19 10.69 7.31
C ARG A 108 6.02 11.44 8.34
N GLU A 109 6.42 10.76 9.40
CA GLU A 109 7.27 11.38 10.42
C GLU A 109 8.64 11.75 9.84
N LEU A 110 9.21 10.88 9.01
CA LEU A 110 10.46 11.16 8.33
C LEU A 110 10.34 12.35 7.38
N GLU A 111 9.24 12.45 6.65
CA GLU A 111 8.96 13.57 5.77
C GLU A 111 8.83 14.88 6.55
N LYS A 112 8.17 14.85 7.70
CA LYS A 112 8.08 16.01 8.59
C LYS A 112 9.44 16.44 9.06
N VAL A 113 10.28 15.50 9.49
CA VAL A 113 11.63 15.78 9.94
C VAL A 113 12.44 16.42 8.82
N ALA A 114 12.36 15.87 7.62
CA ALA A 114 13.04 16.42 6.46
C ALA A 114 12.58 17.86 6.16
N THR A 115 11.28 18.11 6.18
CA THR A 115 10.72 19.44 5.95
C THR A 115 11.18 20.42 7.04
N LEU A 116 11.16 19.99 8.29
CA LEU A 116 11.63 20.80 9.40
C LEU A 116 13.13 21.09 9.29
N SER A 117 13.90 20.11 8.82
CA SER A 117 15.33 20.27 8.59
C SER A 117 15.59 21.28 7.47
N ASP A 118 14.79 21.26 6.41
CA ASP A 118 14.91 22.22 5.32
C ASP A 118 14.53 23.62 5.76
N ILE A 119 13.48 23.75 6.55
CA ILE A 119 13.07 25.02 7.14
C ILE A 119 14.07 25.45 8.18
N ASP A 120 14.52 24.52 8.97
CA ASP A 120 15.50 24.69 9.99
C ASP A 120 16.89 24.30 9.52
N LEU A 121 17.23 24.59 8.40
CA LEU A 121 18.64 24.78 8.19
C LEU A 121 19.12 25.73 9.29
N THR A 122 18.20 26.12 10.10
CA THR A 122 18.46 26.35 11.49
C THR A 122 18.96 25.05 12.07
N ILE A 123 20.17 24.86 11.81
CA ILE A 123 20.98 23.78 12.31
C ILE A 123 20.81 23.58 13.80
N ALA A 124 20.47 24.63 14.53
CA ALA A 124 20.15 24.53 15.96
C ALA A 124 19.05 23.53 16.24
N LYS A 125 17.99 23.57 15.46
CA LYS A 125 16.88 22.64 15.66
C LYS A 125 17.21 21.25 15.16
N LEU A 126 17.92 21.17 14.06
CA LEU A 126 18.42 19.89 13.58
C LEU A 126 19.37 19.26 14.60
N ASN A 127 20.22 20.06 15.21
CA ASN A 127 21.12 19.60 16.27
C ASN A 127 20.35 19.16 17.51
N ASN A 128 19.31 19.89 17.90
CA ASN A 128 18.44 19.47 18.98
C ASN A 128 17.74 18.16 18.65
N LEU A 129 17.25 18.03 17.45
CA LEU A 129 16.63 16.79 16.99
C LEU A 129 17.63 15.64 17.04
N LYS A 130 18.86 15.88 16.58
CA LYS A 130 19.93 14.88 16.65
C LYS A 130 20.27 14.52 18.08
N LYS A 131 20.29 15.47 18.98
CA LYS A 131 20.53 15.21 20.40
C LYS A 131 19.42 14.40 21.02
N GLN A 132 18.18 14.64 20.62
CA GLN A 132 17.05 13.87 21.08
C GLN A 132 17.03 12.47 20.50
N LEU A 133 17.52 12.31 19.28
CA LEU A 133 17.60 11.03 18.60
C LEU A 133 18.87 10.27 18.92
N ALA A 134 19.87 10.94 19.41
CA ALA A 134 21.15 10.35 19.76
C ALA A 134 21.10 9.59 21.07
#